data_f6e9fe28ee12933d0548fecfb412e5df
#
_entry.id   f6e9fe28ee12933d0548fecfb412e5df
#
_cell.length_a   1.000
_cell.length_b   1.000
_cell.length_c   1.000
_cell.angle_alpha   90.00
_cell.angle_beta   90.00
_cell.angle_gamma   90.00
#
_symmetry.space_group_name_H-M   'P 1'
#
loop_
_entity.id
_entity.type
_entity.pdbx_description
1 polymer ?
#
loop_
_entity_poly.entity_id
_entity_poly.type
_entity_poly.pdbx_seq_one_letter_code
_entity_poly.pdbx_strand_id
1 'polypeptide(L)'
;SATRAQLRGCREDDPMGGHDPYSSSKGACEIAISSWRRSFLPPENGRTIASARAGNVIGGGDWAKDRLIPDCIRALEKGRLAPMRNPGSVRPWQHVLEPLRGYLMLAKALWHAPADYAGGWNFGPGSVHTVGDVVNCLVEEYGAAGSEYTPENAAPHEAGLLVLDSTKAREKLGWKTVLDLRRSVALTADWYRRTRTESAAKICREELAEYIQICKKQTDMEKI
;
A
#
# COMPACT_ATOMS: atom_id res chain seq x y z
N SER A 1 -8.31 -1.99 22.71
CA SER A 1 -9.50 -2.03 21.83
C SER A 1 -9.30 -1.05 20.67
N ALA A 2 -9.76 -1.42 19.47
CA ALA A 2 -9.69 -0.55 18.29
C ALA A 2 -10.55 0.71 18.50
N THR A 3 -10.05 1.85 18.04
CA THR A 3 -10.80 3.10 18.06
C THR A 3 -11.93 3.09 17.02
N ARG A 4 -12.95 3.98 17.19
CA ARG A 4 -14.02 4.12 16.21
C ARG A 4 -13.49 4.47 14.79
N ALA A 5 -12.44 5.27 14.70
CA ALA A 5 -11.80 5.62 13.44
C ALA A 5 -11.15 4.38 12.78
N GLN A 6 -10.48 3.54 13.54
CA GLN A 6 -9.89 2.29 13.02
C GLN A 6 -10.94 1.33 12.47
N LEU A 7 -12.10 1.23 13.14
CA LEU A 7 -13.19 0.33 12.69
C LEU A 7 -13.85 0.76 11.39
N ARG A 8 -14.02 2.07 11.15
CA ARG A 8 -14.60 2.60 9.90
C ARG A 8 -13.59 2.87 8.79
N GLY A 9 -12.31 2.76 9.10
CA GLY A 9 -11.20 3.23 8.27
C GLY A 9 -10.82 4.68 8.58
N CYS A 10 -9.50 4.92 8.66
CA CYS A 10 -8.94 6.25 8.90
C CYS A 10 -9.15 7.13 7.68
N ARG A 11 -9.72 8.32 7.87
CA ARG A 11 -9.95 9.34 6.85
C ARG A 11 -8.83 10.37 6.82
N GLU A 12 -8.84 11.20 5.80
CA GLU A 12 -7.81 12.22 5.60
C GLU A 12 -7.82 13.33 6.68
N ASP A 13 -8.95 13.55 7.31
CA ASP A 13 -9.20 14.54 8.38
C ASP A 13 -9.11 13.98 9.80
N ASP A 14 -8.89 12.69 9.97
CA ASP A 14 -8.68 12.08 11.28
C ASP A 14 -7.36 12.56 11.92
N PRO A 15 -7.28 12.63 13.26
CA PRO A 15 -6.06 12.96 13.97
C PRO A 15 -4.89 12.05 13.56
N MET A 16 -3.74 12.65 13.31
CA MET A 16 -2.52 11.95 12.88
C MET A 16 -1.52 11.81 14.02
N GLY A 17 -0.58 10.88 13.83
CA GLY A 17 0.44 10.54 14.81
C GLY A 17 0.16 9.21 15.48
N GLY A 18 0.96 8.88 16.49
CA GLY A 18 0.84 7.65 17.27
C GLY A 18 1.84 7.63 18.42
N HIS A 19 1.88 6.55 19.16
CA HIS A 19 2.76 6.41 20.33
C HIS A 19 4.23 6.13 19.95
N ASP A 20 4.47 5.68 18.74
CA ASP A 20 5.81 5.33 18.25
C ASP A 20 6.45 6.47 17.43
N PRO A 21 7.82 6.53 17.37
CA PRO A 21 8.52 7.58 16.64
C PRO A 21 8.22 7.61 15.13
N TYR A 22 7.94 6.46 14.51
CA TYR A 22 7.61 6.38 13.09
C TYR A 22 6.27 7.07 12.81
N SER A 23 5.20 6.69 13.53
CA SER A 23 3.89 7.31 13.40
C SER A 23 3.92 8.81 13.68
N SER A 24 4.66 9.21 14.73
CA SER A 24 4.86 10.63 15.07
C SER A 24 5.58 11.39 13.96
N SER A 25 6.64 10.82 13.35
CA SER A 25 7.36 11.44 12.25
C SER A 25 6.50 11.64 11.02
N LYS A 26 5.64 10.67 10.67
CA LYS A 26 4.70 10.79 9.55
C LYS A 26 3.62 11.85 9.82
N GLY A 27 3.10 11.91 11.03
CA GLY A 27 2.19 12.98 11.44
C GLY A 27 2.84 14.36 11.35
N ALA A 28 4.07 14.52 11.80
CA ALA A 28 4.84 15.77 11.70
C ALA A 28 5.06 16.19 10.23
N CYS A 29 5.35 15.24 9.32
CA CYS A 29 5.44 15.52 7.89
C CYS A 29 4.14 16.11 7.32
N GLU A 30 2.99 15.56 7.69
CA GLU A 30 1.69 16.07 7.22
C GLU A 30 1.40 17.48 7.74
N ILE A 31 1.76 17.77 9.00
CA ILE A 31 1.64 19.12 9.59
C ILE A 31 2.53 20.10 8.82
N ALA A 32 3.78 19.74 8.55
CA ALA A 32 4.71 20.56 7.78
C ALA A 32 4.21 20.81 6.35
N ILE A 33 3.73 19.77 5.65
CA ILE A 33 3.15 19.89 4.29
C ILE A 33 1.94 20.82 4.31
N SER A 34 1.05 20.67 5.30
CA SER A 34 -0.14 21.52 5.43
C SER A 34 0.22 22.98 5.69
N SER A 35 1.21 23.24 6.55
CA SER A 35 1.72 24.60 6.82
C SER A 35 2.34 25.20 5.57
N TRP A 36 3.20 24.44 4.88
CA TRP A 36 3.85 24.89 3.66
C TRP A 36 2.85 25.24 2.55
N ARG A 37 1.85 24.38 2.34
CA ARG A 37 0.78 24.63 1.38
C ARG A 37 0.06 25.94 1.64
N ARG A 38 -0.34 26.19 2.89
CA ARG A 38 -1.08 27.42 3.25
C ARG A 38 -0.24 28.69 3.14
N SER A 39 1.05 28.58 3.45
CA SER A 39 1.93 29.75 3.52
C SER A 39 2.54 30.14 2.17
N PHE A 40 2.89 29.15 1.33
CA PHE A 40 3.69 29.39 0.13
C PHE A 40 3.03 28.96 -1.17
N LEU A 41 2.10 28.02 -1.11
CA LEU A 41 1.45 27.43 -2.27
C LEU A 41 -0.08 27.34 -2.08
N PRO A 42 -0.73 28.47 -1.76
CA PRO A 42 -2.17 28.45 -1.63
C PRO A 42 -2.82 28.15 -3.00
N PRO A 43 -3.85 27.30 -3.04
CA PRO A 43 -4.44 26.78 -4.29
C PRO A 43 -4.90 27.86 -5.27
N GLU A 44 -5.35 29.00 -4.77
CA GLU A 44 -5.79 30.16 -5.55
C GLU A 44 -4.71 30.76 -6.44
N ASN A 45 -3.44 30.50 -6.15
CA ASN A 45 -2.30 30.96 -6.97
C ASN A 45 -2.00 29.99 -8.14
N GLY A 46 -2.87 29.03 -8.43
CA GLY A 46 -2.70 28.07 -9.51
C GLY A 46 -1.64 27.00 -9.27
N ARG A 47 -1.05 26.95 -8.07
CA ARG A 47 -0.07 25.94 -7.64
C ARG A 47 -0.35 25.52 -6.20
N THR A 48 -0.27 24.21 -5.94
CA THR A 48 -0.47 23.72 -4.57
C THR A 48 0.22 22.38 -4.35
N ILE A 49 0.09 21.85 -3.12
CA ILE A 49 0.62 20.55 -2.71
C ILE A 49 -0.53 19.66 -2.24
N ALA A 50 -0.50 18.41 -2.66
CA ALA A 50 -1.27 17.33 -2.06
C ALA A 50 -0.31 16.33 -1.39
N SER A 51 -0.75 15.67 -0.33
CA SER A 51 -0.07 14.53 0.26
C SER A 51 -0.84 13.25 -0.08
N ALA A 52 -0.11 12.21 -0.47
CA ALA A 52 -0.69 10.90 -0.79
C ALA A 52 -0.23 9.87 0.25
N ARG A 53 -1.18 9.16 0.85
CA ARG A 53 -0.96 8.16 1.88
C ARG A 53 -1.41 6.80 1.36
N ALA A 54 -0.52 5.81 1.42
CA ALA A 54 -0.84 4.43 1.06
C ALA A 54 -0.90 3.54 2.30
N GLY A 55 -1.60 2.41 2.17
CA GLY A 55 -1.57 1.34 3.16
C GLY A 55 -0.28 0.52 3.08
N ASN A 56 -0.35 -0.73 3.50
CA ASN A 56 0.77 -1.66 3.37
C ASN A 56 0.96 -2.05 1.90
N VAL A 57 2.09 -1.65 1.35
CA VAL A 57 2.41 -1.86 -0.06
C VAL A 57 3.35 -3.04 -0.20
N ILE A 58 3.05 -3.94 -1.14
CA ILE A 58 3.90 -5.08 -1.53
C ILE A 58 4.24 -4.98 -3.01
N GLY A 59 5.36 -5.58 -3.40
CA GLY A 59 5.84 -5.60 -4.78
C GLY A 59 7.26 -6.13 -4.83
N GLY A 60 7.76 -6.35 -6.02
CA GLY A 60 9.14 -6.79 -6.22
C GLY A 60 10.17 -5.70 -5.90
N GLY A 61 11.40 -6.11 -5.57
CA GLY A 61 12.53 -5.20 -5.39
C GLY A 61 12.71 -4.61 -3.99
N ASP A 62 11.84 -4.90 -3.04
CA ASP A 62 12.07 -4.57 -1.63
C ASP A 62 12.96 -5.64 -0.98
N TRP A 63 14.12 -5.22 -0.49
CA TRP A 63 15.07 -6.09 0.22
C TRP A 63 15.34 -5.62 1.65
N ALA A 64 14.53 -4.69 2.16
CA ALA A 64 14.69 -4.18 3.52
C ALA A 64 14.50 -5.30 4.56
N LYS A 65 15.29 -5.25 5.62
CA LYS A 65 15.12 -6.12 6.79
C LYS A 65 13.87 -5.71 7.57
N ASP A 66 13.33 -6.66 8.32
CA ASP A 66 12.16 -6.48 9.17
C ASP A 66 10.88 -6.08 8.41
N ARG A 67 10.84 -6.43 7.12
CA ARG A 67 9.67 -6.33 6.24
C ARG A 67 9.11 -7.71 5.95
N LEU A 68 7.79 -7.86 6.05
CA LEU A 68 7.11 -9.15 5.94
C LEU A 68 7.50 -9.93 4.68
N ILE A 69 7.26 -9.37 3.50
CA ILE A 69 7.50 -10.09 2.23
C ILE A 69 9.00 -10.38 2.01
N PRO A 70 9.92 -9.41 2.13
CA PRO A 70 11.35 -9.69 2.00
C PRO A 70 11.88 -10.75 2.97
N ASP A 71 11.42 -10.76 4.22
CA ASP A 71 11.84 -11.74 5.22
C ASP A 71 11.32 -13.14 4.88
N CYS A 72 10.05 -13.25 4.46
CA CYS A 72 9.48 -14.50 3.97
C CYS A 72 10.26 -15.02 2.75
N ILE A 73 10.48 -14.20 1.73
CA ILE A 73 11.22 -14.59 0.53
C ILE A 73 12.63 -15.10 0.90
N ARG A 74 13.38 -14.37 1.73
CA ARG A 74 14.71 -14.81 2.19
C ARG A 74 14.68 -16.15 2.92
N ALA A 75 13.63 -16.46 3.66
CA ALA A 75 13.46 -17.74 4.32
C ALA A 75 13.15 -18.85 3.31
N LEU A 76 12.18 -18.61 2.43
CA LEU A 76 11.76 -19.56 1.40
C LEU A 76 12.88 -19.91 0.42
N GLU A 77 13.70 -18.93 0.02
CA GLU A 77 14.90 -19.17 -0.81
C GLU A 77 15.94 -20.09 -0.17
N LYS A 78 15.96 -20.16 1.16
CA LYS A 78 16.83 -21.06 1.92
C LYS A 78 16.15 -22.39 2.29
N GLY A 79 14.99 -22.67 1.71
CA GLY A 79 14.20 -23.88 2.03
C GLY A 79 13.62 -23.89 3.43
N ARG A 80 13.48 -22.72 4.08
CA ARG A 80 12.92 -22.58 5.43
C ARG A 80 11.46 -22.13 5.36
N LEU A 81 10.73 -22.34 6.44
CA LEU A 81 9.37 -21.82 6.57
C LEU A 81 9.33 -20.29 6.59
N ALA A 82 8.27 -19.71 6.03
CA ALA A 82 8.08 -18.25 6.03
C ALA A 82 7.75 -17.76 7.44
N PRO A 83 8.51 -16.80 8.02
CA PRO A 83 8.30 -16.32 9.39
C PRO A 83 7.08 -15.38 9.48
N MET A 84 6.30 -15.52 10.57
CA MET A 84 5.20 -14.60 10.91
C MET A 84 5.31 -14.18 12.37
N ARG A 85 5.35 -12.87 12.64
CA ARG A 85 5.42 -12.33 14.01
C ARG A 85 4.03 -12.16 14.63
N ASN A 86 3.11 -11.49 13.94
CA ASN A 86 1.75 -11.17 14.40
C ASN A 86 0.71 -11.59 13.34
N PRO A 87 0.42 -12.90 13.18
CA PRO A 87 -0.41 -13.41 12.10
C PRO A 87 -1.84 -12.82 12.10
N GLY A 88 -2.38 -12.45 13.26
CA GLY A 88 -3.71 -11.87 13.41
C GLY A 88 -3.79 -10.35 13.15
N SER A 89 -2.67 -9.66 12.96
CA SER A 89 -2.68 -8.22 12.66
C SER A 89 -3.30 -7.95 11.31
N VAL A 90 -4.28 -7.02 11.25
CA VAL A 90 -5.02 -6.67 10.05
C VAL A 90 -4.45 -5.41 9.42
N ARG A 91 -4.16 -5.46 8.11
CA ARG A 91 -3.56 -4.35 7.35
C ARG A 91 -4.22 -4.19 5.97
N PRO A 92 -4.21 -2.97 5.41
CA PRO A 92 -4.70 -2.69 4.05
C PRO A 92 -3.60 -3.00 3.02
N TRP A 93 -3.42 -4.29 2.71
CA TRP A 93 -2.40 -4.76 1.77
C TRP A 93 -2.78 -4.48 0.33
N GLN A 94 -1.83 -3.96 -0.46
CA GLN A 94 -2.03 -3.70 -1.89
C GLN A 94 -0.72 -3.80 -2.67
N HIS A 95 -0.82 -4.09 -3.96
CA HIS A 95 0.34 -4.05 -4.85
C HIS A 95 0.82 -2.62 -5.09
N VAL A 96 2.13 -2.43 -5.26
CA VAL A 96 2.76 -1.11 -5.44
C VAL A 96 2.19 -0.31 -6.63
N LEU A 97 1.76 -0.99 -7.67
CA LEU A 97 1.17 -0.33 -8.85
C LEU A 97 -0.17 0.37 -8.55
N GLU A 98 -0.90 -0.08 -7.53
CA GLU A 98 -2.16 0.54 -7.13
C GLU A 98 -2.00 1.98 -6.62
N PRO A 99 -1.22 2.22 -5.55
CA PRO A 99 -1.03 3.59 -5.08
C PRO A 99 -0.26 4.44 -6.10
N LEU A 100 0.69 3.88 -6.87
CA LEU A 100 1.41 4.62 -7.91
C LEU A 100 0.45 5.14 -8.98
N ARG A 101 -0.52 4.33 -9.42
CA ARG A 101 -1.59 4.79 -10.32
C ARG A 101 -2.38 5.94 -9.70
N GLY A 102 -2.75 5.79 -8.43
CA GLY A 102 -3.46 6.83 -7.67
C GLY A 102 -2.67 8.15 -7.60
N TYR A 103 -1.37 8.07 -7.36
CA TYR A 103 -0.49 9.24 -7.31
C TYR A 103 -0.41 9.97 -8.66
N LEU A 104 -0.33 9.22 -9.76
CA LEU A 104 -0.34 9.82 -11.10
C LEU A 104 -1.70 10.46 -11.43
N MET A 105 -2.80 9.82 -11.05
CA MET A 105 -4.15 10.40 -11.22
C MET A 105 -4.30 11.69 -10.40
N LEU A 106 -3.85 11.69 -9.15
CA LEU A 106 -3.87 12.87 -8.28
C LEU A 106 -2.98 13.99 -8.84
N ALA A 107 -1.77 13.67 -9.30
CA ALA A 107 -0.86 14.65 -9.89
C ALA A 107 -1.49 15.32 -11.13
N LYS A 108 -2.13 14.52 -12.02
CA LYS A 108 -2.85 15.03 -13.18
C LYS A 108 -4.01 15.93 -12.78
N ALA A 109 -4.83 15.51 -11.82
CA ALA A 109 -5.96 16.28 -11.33
C ALA A 109 -5.52 17.59 -10.67
N LEU A 110 -4.48 17.53 -9.84
CA LEU A 110 -3.88 18.69 -9.17
C LEU A 110 -3.31 19.71 -10.17
N TRP A 111 -2.76 19.24 -11.30
CA TRP A 111 -2.28 20.10 -12.37
C TRP A 111 -3.40 20.91 -13.03
N HIS A 112 -4.56 20.30 -13.24
CA HIS A 112 -5.69 20.94 -13.93
C HIS A 112 -6.59 21.77 -13.00
N ALA A 113 -6.76 21.34 -11.74
CA ALA A 113 -7.65 21.97 -10.78
C ALA A 113 -7.03 21.98 -9.37
N PRO A 114 -5.98 22.80 -9.14
CA PRO A 114 -5.23 22.79 -7.87
C PRO A 114 -6.11 23.05 -6.64
N ALA A 115 -7.12 23.90 -6.74
CA ALA A 115 -8.02 24.21 -5.63
C ALA A 115 -8.86 23.01 -5.18
N ASP A 116 -9.29 22.16 -6.09
CA ASP A 116 -10.18 21.02 -5.81
C ASP A 116 -9.45 19.80 -5.27
N TYR A 117 -8.14 19.68 -5.60
CA TYR A 117 -7.34 18.51 -5.30
C TYR A 117 -6.22 18.72 -4.28
N ALA A 118 -6.12 19.90 -3.70
CA ALA A 118 -5.22 20.17 -2.57
C ALA A 118 -5.56 19.31 -1.35
N GLY A 119 -4.58 19.06 -0.48
CA GLY A 119 -4.79 18.38 0.80
C GLY A 119 -4.33 16.92 0.83
N GLY A 120 -4.78 16.19 1.84
CA GLY A 120 -4.45 14.79 2.04
C GLY A 120 -5.34 13.86 1.20
N TRP A 121 -4.77 12.73 0.76
CA TRP A 121 -5.46 11.70 -0.03
C TRP A 121 -5.03 10.31 0.43
N ASN A 122 -6.01 9.45 0.73
CA ASN A 122 -5.77 8.07 1.08
C ASN A 122 -5.93 7.16 -0.13
N PHE A 123 -4.96 6.28 -0.32
CA PHE A 123 -4.94 5.24 -1.34
C PHE A 123 -4.76 3.88 -0.66
N GLY A 124 -5.85 3.26 -0.26
CA GLY A 124 -5.90 1.95 0.37
C GLY A 124 -6.92 1.05 -0.33
N PRO A 125 -6.72 -0.28 -0.28
CA PRO A 125 -7.65 -1.22 -0.86
C PRO A 125 -8.99 -1.18 -0.12
N GLY A 126 -10.06 -1.57 -0.82
CA GLY A 126 -11.38 -1.73 -0.22
C GLY A 126 -11.50 -2.96 0.70
N SER A 127 -10.50 -3.83 0.69
CA SER A 127 -10.41 -5.03 1.53
C SER A 127 -9.25 -4.93 2.51
N VAL A 128 -9.33 -5.68 3.59
CA VAL A 128 -8.26 -5.83 4.57
C VAL A 128 -7.99 -7.32 4.80
N HIS A 129 -6.74 -7.65 5.07
CA HIS A 129 -6.31 -9.03 5.28
C HIS A 129 -5.34 -9.11 6.44
N THR A 130 -5.34 -10.25 7.11
CA THR A 130 -4.37 -10.51 8.17
C THR A 130 -2.97 -10.72 7.60
N VAL A 131 -1.96 -10.57 8.43
CA VAL A 131 -0.59 -10.98 8.09
C VAL A 131 -0.55 -12.46 7.71
N GLY A 132 -1.32 -13.30 8.44
CA GLY A 132 -1.44 -14.73 8.14
C GLY A 132 -1.98 -15.00 6.73
N ASP A 133 -3.04 -14.29 6.30
CA ASP A 133 -3.60 -14.45 4.96
C ASP A 133 -2.56 -14.14 3.87
N VAL A 134 -1.81 -13.05 4.05
CA VAL A 134 -0.77 -12.63 3.10
C VAL A 134 0.35 -13.65 3.02
N VAL A 135 0.86 -14.14 4.16
CA VAL A 135 1.97 -15.11 4.18
C VAL A 135 1.53 -16.46 3.63
N ASN A 136 0.34 -16.95 3.98
CA ASN A 136 -0.17 -18.20 3.43
C ASN A 136 -0.35 -18.11 1.92
N CYS A 137 -0.91 -17.02 1.42
CA CYS A 137 -1.01 -16.76 -0.01
C CYS A 137 0.38 -16.72 -0.68
N LEU A 138 1.37 -16.07 -0.06
CA LEU A 138 2.74 -16.02 -0.57
C LEU A 138 3.38 -17.41 -0.63
N VAL A 139 3.20 -18.23 0.39
CA VAL A 139 3.70 -19.61 0.45
C VAL A 139 3.11 -20.45 -0.68
N GLU A 140 1.80 -20.35 -0.90
CA GLU A 140 1.10 -21.03 -2.00
C GLU A 140 1.64 -20.58 -3.36
N GLU A 141 1.68 -19.27 -3.62
CA GLU A 141 2.12 -18.71 -4.90
C GLU A 141 3.63 -18.93 -5.16
N TYR A 142 4.43 -19.04 -4.11
CA TYR A 142 5.86 -19.35 -4.22
C TYR A 142 6.13 -20.84 -4.43
N GLY A 143 5.17 -21.71 -4.11
CA GLY A 143 5.29 -23.17 -4.17
C GLY A 143 6.17 -23.73 -3.05
N ALA A 144 6.06 -23.19 -1.85
CA ALA A 144 6.91 -23.53 -0.72
C ALA A 144 6.21 -24.43 0.32
N ALA A 145 6.99 -24.98 1.26
CA ALA A 145 6.52 -25.99 2.21
C ALA A 145 5.57 -25.46 3.30
N GLY A 146 5.56 -24.15 3.60
CA GLY A 146 4.68 -23.59 4.61
C GLY A 146 5.22 -22.34 5.31
N SER A 147 4.56 -21.97 6.39
CA SER A 147 4.89 -20.82 7.23
C SER A 147 4.97 -21.23 8.70
N GLU A 148 5.63 -20.43 9.52
CA GLU A 148 5.75 -20.65 10.96
C GLU A 148 5.45 -19.37 11.74
N TYR A 149 4.83 -19.51 12.90
CA TYR A 149 4.67 -18.43 13.85
C TYR A 149 5.95 -18.27 14.66
N THR A 150 6.59 -17.11 14.55
CA THR A 150 7.79 -16.75 15.31
C THR A 150 7.45 -15.61 16.29
N PRO A 151 7.07 -15.91 17.54
CA PRO A 151 6.73 -14.87 18.51
C PRO A 151 7.97 -14.04 18.84
N GLU A 152 7.85 -12.72 18.82
CA GLU A 152 8.87 -11.82 19.34
C GLU A 152 8.58 -11.48 20.80
N ASN A 153 9.58 -11.73 21.68
CA ASN A 153 9.46 -11.47 23.12
C ASN A 153 9.43 -9.98 23.49
N ALA A 154 9.59 -9.06 22.57
CA ALA A 154 9.63 -7.61 22.78
C ALA A 154 9.24 -6.80 21.55
N ALA A 155 8.21 -7.19 20.81
CA ALA A 155 7.74 -6.39 19.67
C ALA A 155 7.21 -5.04 20.17
N PRO A 156 7.58 -3.91 19.53
CA PRO A 156 6.94 -2.64 19.78
C PRO A 156 5.42 -2.77 19.60
N HIS A 157 4.65 -2.00 20.37
CA HIS A 157 3.18 -2.05 20.34
C HIS A 157 2.69 -1.69 18.92
N GLU A 158 2.45 -2.71 18.11
CA GLU A 158 1.91 -2.56 16.75
C GLU A 158 0.39 -2.52 16.82
N ALA A 159 -0.24 -1.54 16.17
CA ALA A 159 -1.70 -1.47 16.10
C ALA A 159 -2.25 -2.77 15.50
N GLY A 160 -3.16 -3.46 16.20
CA GLY A 160 -3.75 -4.72 15.73
C GLY A 160 -4.60 -4.58 14.47
N LEU A 161 -5.13 -3.38 14.23
CA LEU A 161 -6.00 -3.05 13.09
C LEU A 161 -5.61 -1.70 12.49
N LEU A 162 -5.32 -1.68 11.20
CA LEU A 162 -5.19 -0.48 10.38
C LEU A 162 -6.05 -0.63 9.12
N VAL A 163 -6.97 0.30 8.93
CA VAL A 163 -7.83 0.39 7.75
C VAL A 163 -7.79 1.82 7.23
N LEU A 164 -7.71 2.02 5.93
CA LEU A 164 -7.79 3.32 5.28
C LEU A 164 -9.15 3.48 4.59
N ASP A 165 -9.82 4.59 4.84
CA ASP A 165 -10.95 5.03 4.04
C ASP A 165 -10.44 5.81 2.82
N SER A 166 -10.66 5.25 1.64
CA SER A 166 -10.25 5.86 0.35
C SER A 166 -11.47 6.38 -0.44
N THR A 167 -12.58 6.66 0.25
CA THR A 167 -13.82 7.16 -0.38
C THR A 167 -13.56 8.42 -1.19
N LYS A 168 -12.77 9.36 -0.67
CA LYS A 168 -12.38 10.57 -1.38
C LYS A 168 -11.68 10.28 -2.72
N ALA A 169 -10.76 9.33 -2.75
CA ALA A 169 -10.07 8.94 -3.99
C ALA A 169 -11.03 8.26 -4.98
N ARG A 170 -11.95 7.43 -4.50
CA ARG A 170 -12.99 6.81 -5.35
C ARG A 170 -13.92 7.83 -5.97
N GLU A 171 -14.45 8.74 -5.18
CA GLU A 171 -15.48 9.69 -5.62
C GLU A 171 -14.91 10.80 -6.51
N LYS A 172 -13.73 11.35 -6.14
CA LYS A 172 -13.16 12.51 -6.83
C LYS A 172 -12.21 12.16 -7.97
N LEU A 173 -11.51 11.02 -7.87
CA LEU A 173 -10.54 10.60 -8.88
C LEU A 173 -11.01 9.38 -9.68
N GLY A 174 -12.09 8.70 -9.27
CA GLY A 174 -12.46 7.40 -9.83
C GLY A 174 -11.42 6.31 -9.56
N TRP A 175 -10.54 6.51 -8.55
CA TRP A 175 -9.51 5.55 -8.22
C TRP A 175 -10.05 4.45 -7.30
N LYS A 176 -9.78 3.21 -7.65
CA LYS A 176 -9.97 2.02 -6.82
C LYS A 176 -8.94 0.98 -7.20
N THR A 177 -8.61 0.07 -6.29
CA THR A 177 -7.72 -1.06 -6.61
C THR A 177 -8.35 -1.97 -7.66
N VAL A 178 -7.52 -2.51 -8.55
CA VAL A 178 -7.94 -3.46 -9.60
C VAL A 178 -7.39 -4.86 -9.34
N LEU A 179 -6.40 -5.00 -8.46
CA LEU A 179 -5.83 -6.27 -8.04
C LEU A 179 -6.39 -6.65 -6.66
N ASP A 180 -6.83 -7.88 -6.53
CA ASP A 180 -7.11 -8.49 -5.23
C ASP A 180 -5.80 -8.89 -4.51
N LEU A 181 -5.92 -9.42 -3.29
CA LEU A 181 -4.76 -9.86 -2.52
C LEU A 181 -3.97 -10.94 -3.27
N ARG A 182 -4.67 -11.96 -3.78
CA ARG A 182 -4.02 -13.11 -4.42
C ARG A 182 -3.21 -12.69 -5.63
N ARG A 183 -3.78 -11.84 -6.49
CA ARG A 183 -3.06 -11.31 -7.67
C ARG A 183 -1.89 -10.42 -7.28
N SER A 184 -2.06 -9.58 -6.25
CA SER A 184 -0.98 -8.74 -5.71
C SER A 184 0.20 -9.56 -5.20
N VAL A 185 -0.08 -10.64 -4.47
CA VAL A 185 0.93 -11.55 -3.94
C VAL A 185 1.56 -12.38 -5.07
N ALA A 186 0.77 -12.86 -6.04
CA ALA A 186 1.27 -13.65 -7.17
C ALA A 186 2.27 -12.85 -8.01
N LEU A 187 1.97 -11.60 -8.37
CA LEU A 187 2.90 -10.71 -9.08
C LEU A 187 4.18 -10.50 -8.26
N THR A 188 4.04 -10.22 -6.97
CA THR A 188 5.19 -10.04 -6.08
C THR A 188 6.07 -11.30 -6.03
N ALA A 189 5.49 -12.48 -5.82
CA ALA A 189 6.21 -13.76 -5.78
C ALA A 189 6.90 -14.08 -7.10
N ASP A 190 6.21 -13.83 -8.23
CA ASP A 190 6.75 -14.03 -9.57
C ASP A 190 7.96 -13.14 -9.84
N TRP A 191 7.89 -11.87 -9.42
CA TRP A 191 9.02 -10.94 -9.52
C TRP A 191 10.28 -11.51 -8.85
N TYR A 192 10.17 -11.95 -7.60
CA TYR A 192 11.31 -12.51 -6.85
C TYR A 192 11.86 -13.80 -7.47
N ARG A 193 11.00 -14.68 -7.99
CA ARG A 193 11.44 -15.88 -8.69
C ARG A 193 12.19 -15.56 -9.96
N ARG A 194 11.65 -14.68 -10.78
CA ARG A 194 12.19 -14.36 -12.11
C ARG A 194 13.49 -13.56 -12.05
N THR A 195 13.70 -12.73 -11.05
CA THR A 195 14.95 -11.96 -10.91
C THR A 195 16.20 -12.83 -10.71
N ARG A 196 16.05 -14.12 -10.50
CA ARG A 196 17.18 -15.07 -10.48
C ARG A 196 17.78 -15.30 -11.88
N THR A 197 17.02 -15.12 -12.93
CA THR A 197 17.41 -15.43 -14.32
C THR A 197 17.12 -14.29 -15.30
N GLU A 198 16.29 -13.33 -14.93
CA GLU A 198 15.89 -12.22 -15.77
C GLU A 198 16.22 -10.87 -15.13
N SER A 199 16.34 -9.82 -15.97
CA SER A 199 16.56 -8.48 -15.44
C SER A 199 15.29 -7.91 -14.78
N ALA A 200 15.44 -7.27 -13.62
CA ALA A 200 14.36 -6.60 -12.91
C ALA A 200 13.61 -5.58 -13.82
N ALA A 201 14.34 -4.87 -14.67
CA ALA A 201 13.74 -3.89 -15.58
C ALA A 201 12.82 -4.54 -16.64
N LYS A 202 13.11 -5.77 -17.09
CA LYS A 202 12.24 -6.52 -17.99
C LYS A 202 10.97 -6.92 -17.25
N ILE A 203 11.10 -7.53 -16.08
CA ILE A 203 9.98 -8.00 -15.27
C ILE A 203 9.04 -6.84 -14.93
N CYS A 204 9.57 -5.72 -14.42
CA CYS A 204 8.77 -4.54 -14.10
C CYS A 204 8.00 -3.97 -15.31
N ARG A 205 8.59 -4.00 -16.51
CA ARG A 205 7.86 -3.56 -17.72
C ARG A 205 6.72 -4.50 -18.09
N GLU A 206 6.91 -5.79 -17.94
CA GLU A 206 5.88 -6.80 -18.21
C GLU A 206 4.74 -6.71 -17.20
N GLU A 207 5.04 -6.61 -15.90
CA GLU A 207 4.05 -6.38 -14.85
C GLU A 207 3.26 -5.09 -15.08
N LEU A 208 3.94 -4.00 -15.43
CA LEU A 208 3.27 -2.74 -15.72
C LEU A 208 2.35 -2.86 -16.95
N ALA A 209 2.81 -3.54 -18.02
CA ALA A 209 1.99 -3.76 -19.20
C ALA A 209 0.74 -4.59 -18.88
N GLU A 210 0.88 -5.64 -18.10
CA GLU A 210 -0.24 -6.46 -17.63
C GLU A 210 -1.22 -5.63 -16.77
N TYR A 211 -0.71 -4.89 -15.81
CA TYR A 211 -1.52 -4.03 -14.94
C TYR A 211 -2.34 -3.01 -15.75
N ILE A 212 -1.72 -2.38 -16.77
CA ILE A 212 -2.41 -1.46 -17.67
C ILE A 212 -3.56 -2.16 -18.42
N GLN A 213 -3.38 -3.40 -18.85
CA GLN A 213 -4.44 -4.16 -19.53
C GLN A 213 -5.59 -4.49 -18.57
N ILE A 214 -5.29 -4.84 -17.31
CA ILE A 214 -6.32 -5.07 -16.28
C ILE A 214 -7.12 -3.78 -16.04
N CYS A 215 -6.45 -2.63 -15.90
CA CYS A 215 -7.11 -1.34 -15.71
C CYS A 215 -8.05 -0.99 -16.86
N LYS A 216 -7.63 -1.21 -18.12
CA LYS A 216 -8.45 -0.94 -19.32
C LYS A 216 -9.71 -1.80 -19.32
N LYS A 217 -9.57 -3.11 -19.12
CA LYS A 217 -10.72 -4.04 -19.08
C LYS A 217 -11.75 -3.63 -18.03
N GLN A 218 -11.29 -3.23 -16.85
CA GLN A 218 -12.22 -2.80 -15.79
C GLN A 218 -12.96 -1.51 -16.15
N THR A 219 -12.27 -0.54 -16.77
CA THR A 219 -12.90 0.71 -17.23
C THR A 219 -13.93 0.46 -18.31
N ASP A 220 -13.71 -0.51 -19.20
CA ASP A 220 -14.65 -0.85 -20.26
C ASP A 220 -15.89 -1.59 -19.71
N MET A 221 -15.71 -2.44 -18.71
CA MET A 221 -16.82 -3.12 -18.03
C MET A 221 -17.76 -2.16 -17.25
N GLU A 222 -17.24 -1.04 -16.76
CA GLU A 222 -18.01 -0.04 -16.02
C GLU A 222 -18.83 0.90 -16.92
N LYS A 223 -18.62 0.85 -18.23
CA LYS A 223 -19.35 1.65 -19.23
C LYS A 223 -20.56 0.91 -19.82
N ILE A 224 -20.73 -0.38 -19.50
CA ILE A 224 -21.86 -1.22 -19.92
C ILE A 224 -22.93 -1.23 -18.82
#